data_e9fc76e667cd566623df7f4570cef484
#
_entry.id   e9fc76e667cd566623df7f4570cef484
#
_cell.length_a   1.000
_cell.length_b   1.000
_cell.length_c   1.000
_cell.angle_alpha   90.00
_cell.angle_beta   90.00
_cell.angle_gamma   90.00
#
_symmetry.space_group_name_H-M   'P 1'
#
loop_
_entity.id
_entity.type
_entity.pdbx_description
1 polymer ?
#
loop_
_entity_poly.entity_id
_entity_poly.type
_entity_poly.pdbx_seq_one_letter_code
_entity_poly.pdbx_strand_id
1 'polypeptide(L)'
;MVTPPTLDHSAGAGPAEPYYALLINPFYPKDANASFGKHVLTPSLALTSFAATTPARWRVQYWDENLLQGRPPFEPFPQVVGITVHLTFADRAYELADWYRCRGAKVILGGLHVLSCPEECAPHADCLALGDGVQLWPRILADIERNDMQVRYVATHENDYSDDPAPRRAILPRRSFLTTTSLIATRGCHNRCGFCYLSTEGLRMPYRMRTPQQVADEFLADGQPYAVFVDNNLGSRRDYLHSLCKALQPLNKIWSAAVSIDVTDDPSLIRNMA
;
A
#
# COMPACT_ATOMS: atom_id res chain seq x y z
N MET A 1 59.74 -32.02 -14.91
CA MET A 1 58.94 -31.15 -14.06
C MET A 1 57.90 -30.49 -14.95
N VAL A 2 56.67 -30.95 -14.84
CA VAL A 2 55.52 -30.43 -15.59
C VAL A 2 54.74 -29.56 -14.62
N THR A 3 54.65 -28.25 -14.90
CA THR A 3 53.87 -27.30 -14.15
C THR A 3 52.38 -27.57 -14.36
N PRO A 4 51.54 -27.63 -13.31
CA PRO A 4 50.11 -27.80 -13.46
C PRO A 4 49.45 -26.50 -14.02
N PRO A 5 48.35 -26.64 -14.80
CA PRO A 5 47.66 -25.49 -15.36
C PRO A 5 46.95 -24.70 -14.25
N THR A 6 47.14 -23.38 -14.25
CA THR A 6 46.41 -22.42 -13.47
C THR A 6 44.95 -22.39 -13.94
N LEU A 7 44.04 -22.81 -13.06
CA LEU A 7 42.62 -22.63 -13.26
C LEU A 7 42.27 -21.11 -13.19
N ASP A 8 41.85 -20.59 -14.33
CA ASP A 8 41.32 -19.24 -14.47
C ASP A 8 39.92 -19.19 -13.83
N HIS A 9 39.81 -18.58 -12.66
CA HIS A 9 38.57 -18.35 -11.92
C HIS A 9 37.83 -17.08 -12.36
N SER A 10 37.87 -16.71 -13.64
CA SER A 10 37.02 -15.71 -14.22
C SER A 10 35.71 -16.30 -14.75
N ALA A 11 34.99 -17.08 -13.92
CA ALA A 11 33.60 -17.39 -14.19
C ALA A 11 32.79 -16.11 -13.91
N GLY A 12 32.40 -15.40 -14.97
CA GLY A 12 31.49 -14.27 -14.87
C GLY A 12 30.24 -14.67 -14.11
N ALA A 13 29.95 -13.97 -13.02
CA ALA A 13 28.71 -14.13 -12.26
C ALA A 13 27.55 -13.93 -13.24
N GLY A 14 26.82 -15.02 -13.54
CA GLY A 14 25.55 -14.94 -14.23
C GLY A 14 24.61 -13.96 -13.49
N PRO A 15 23.55 -13.47 -14.13
CA PRO A 15 22.62 -12.57 -13.46
C PRO A 15 22.15 -13.23 -12.18
N ALA A 16 22.38 -12.56 -11.04
CA ALA A 16 21.97 -13.06 -9.73
C ALA A 16 20.47 -13.38 -9.76
N GLU A 17 20.07 -14.52 -9.19
CA GLU A 17 18.68 -14.91 -9.14
C GLU A 17 17.84 -13.78 -8.49
N PRO A 18 16.66 -13.46 -9.05
CA PRO A 18 15.84 -12.40 -8.52
C PRO A 18 15.31 -12.77 -7.12
N TYR A 19 15.28 -11.79 -6.24
CA TYR A 19 14.56 -11.91 -4.98
C TYR A 19 13.05 -11.90 -5.20
N TYR A 20 12.31 -12.57 -4.32
CA TYR A 20 10.84 -12.59 -4.38
C TYR A 20 10.25 -11.95 -3.12
N ALA A 21 9.38 -10.98 -3.33
CA ALA A 21 8.59 -10.34 -2.29
C ALA A 21 7.11 -10.64 -2.51
N LEU A 22 6.42 -11.12 -1.48
CA LEU A 22 4.99 -11.35 -1.47
C LEU A 22 4.31 -10.27 -0.63
N LEU A 23 3.34 -9.57 -1.21
CA LEU A 23 2.54 -8.55 -0.52
C LEU A 23 1.14 -9.09 -0.28
N ILE A 24 0.72 -9.17 0.98
CA ILE A 24 -0.55 -9.78 1.38
C ILE A 24 -1.51 -8.73 1.95
N ASN A 25 -2.73 -8.74 1.42
CA ASN A 25 -3.90 -8.13 2.04
C ASN A 25 -4.73 -9.25 2.69
N PRO A 26 -4.76 -9.35 4.03
CA PRO A 26 -5.45 -10.41 4.72
C PRO A 26 -6.96 -10.38 4.54
N PHE A 27 -7.59 -11.50 4.82
CA PHE A 27 -9.02 -11.66 4.72
C PHE A 27 -9.76 -10.83 5.79
N TYR A 28 -10.77 -10.09 5.34
CA TYR A 28 -11.75 -9.47 6.22
C TYR A 28 -12.76 -10.51 6.71
N PRO A 29 -13.01 -10.65 8.02
CA PRO A 29 -14.08 -11.49 8.53
C PRO A 29 -15.39 -11.05 7.89
N LYS A 30 -16.07 -11.98 7.22
CA LYS A 30 -17.39 -11.71 6.63
C LYS A 30 -18.43 -11.76 7.73
N ASP A 31 -19.30 -10.76 7.78
CA ASP A 31 -20.53 -10.87 8.54
C ASP A 31 -21.37 -12.02 7.95
N ALA A 32 -21.63 -13.05 8.76
CA ALA A 32 -22.44 -14.19 8.37
C ALA A 32 -23.86 -13.81 7.93
N ASN A 33 -24.35 -12.64 8.37
CA ASN A 33 -25.67 -12.11 8.06
C ASN A 33 -25.66 -11.11 6.89
N ALA A 34 -24.49 -10.80 6.32
CA ALA A 34 -24.42 -9.94 5.15
C ALA A 34 -25.07 -10.63 3.95
N SER A 35 -26.16 -10.07 3.45
CA SER A 35 -26.97 -10.62 2.35
C SER A 35 -26.24 -10.64 1.00
N PHE A 36 -25.17 -9.89 0.86
CA PHE A 36 -24.34 -9.85 -0.34
C PHE A 36 -22.92 -10.28 0.00
N GLY A 37 -22.40 -11.21 -0.82
CA GLY A 37 -20.97 -11.52 -0.77
C GLY A 37 -20.16 -10.22 -0.84
N LYS A 38 -19.21 -10.06 0.06
CA LYS A 38 -18.40 -8.87 0.10
C LYS A 38 -17.56 -8.80 -1.18
N HIS A 39 -17.91 -7.88 -2.05
CA HIS A 39 -17.11 -7.60 -3.22
C HIS A 39 -16.01 -6.63 -2.82
N VAL A 40 -14.78 -6.98 -3.12
CA VAL A 40 -13.65 -6.07 -2.97
C VAL A 40 -13.75 -5.05 -4.10
N LEU A 41 -14.08 -3.82 -3.76
CA LEU A 41 -14.28 -2.76 -4.75
C LEU A 41 -12.95 -2.31 -5.35
N THR A 42 -11.92 -2.21 -4.50
CA THR A 42 -10.60 -1.68 -4.89
C THR A 42 -9.48 -2.46 -4.19
N PRO A 43 -8.30 -2.57 -4.81
CA PRO A 43 -7.13 -3.16 -4.17
C PRO A 43 -6.58 -2.26 -3.06
N SER A 44 -5.75 -2.85 -2.19
CA SER A 44 -4.98 -2.09 -1.21
C SER A 44 -3.99 -1.14 -1.90
N LEU A 45 -4.24 0.18 -1.78
CA LEU A 45 -3.34 1.20 -2.33
C LEU A 45 -1.95 1.13 -1.68
N ALA A 46 -1.86 0.85 -0.39
CA ALA A 46 -0.59 0.73 0.32
C ALA A 46 0.31 -0.32 -0.35
N LEU A 47 -0.22 -1.51 -0.63
CA LEU A 47 0.57 -2.61 -1.22
C LEU A 47 0.99 -2.31 -2.65
N THR A 48 0.15 -1.68 -3.45
CA THR A 48 0.52 -1.27 -4.81
C THR A 48 1.55 -0.13 -4.83
N SER A 49 1.52 0.73 -3.82
CA SER A 49 2.53 1.78 -3.62
C SER A 49 3.89 1.18 -3.20
N PHE A 50 3.90 0.20 -2.30
CA PHE A 50 5.14 -0.54 -1.96
C PHE A 50 5.73 -1.24 -3.17
N ALA A 51 4.88 -1.88 -3.98
CA ALA A 51 5.32 -2.51 -5.21
C ALA A 51 5.97 -1.50 -6.18
N ALA A 52 5.52 -0.24 -6.19
CA ALA A 52 6.09 0.81 -7.03
C ALA A 52 7.51 1.22 -6.59
N THR A 53 7.79 1.19 -5.28
CA THR A 53 9.11 1.51 -4.72
C THR A 53 10.05 0.31 -4.59
N THR A 54 9.57 -0.87 -4.97
CA THR A 54 10.38 -2.11 -4.90
C THR A 54 11.48 -2.10 -5.96
N PRO A 55 12.76 -2.28 -5.58
CA PRO A 55 13.86 -2.31 -6.53
C PRO A 55 13.69 -3.37 -7.63
N ALA A 56 14.19 -3.10 -8.85
CA ALA A 56 13.96 -3.95 -10.02
C ALA A 56 14.46 -5.40 -9.88
N ARG A 57 15.45 -5.65 -9.01
CA ARG A 57 15.94 -7.00 -8.70
C ARG A 57 14.99 -7.85 -7.87
N TRP A 58 13.92 -7.25 -7.31
CA TRP A 58 12.87 -7.93 -6.58
C TRP A 58 11.67 -8.19 -7.50
N ARG A 59 11.23 -9.43 -7.59
CA ARG A 59 9.93 -9.77 -8.18
C ARG A 59 8.86 -9.66 -7.12
N VAL A 60 7.78 -8.93 -7.41
CA VAL A 60 6.69 -8.69 -6.47
C VAL A 60 5.47 -9.46 -6.92
N GLN A 61 4.88 -10.21 -5.98
CA GLN A 61 3.57 -10.83 -6.11
C GLN A 61 2.60 -10.17 -5.15
N TYR A 62 1.40 -9.86 -5.62
CA TYR A 62 0.29 -9.36 -4.81
C TYR A 62 -0.70 -10.47 -4.53
N TRP A 63 -1.11 -10.61 -3.28
CA TRP A 63 -2.11 -11.57 -2.85
C TRP A 63 -3.16 -10.89 -1.99
N ASP A 64 -4.45 -11.07 -2.36
CA ASP A 64 -5.57 -10.54 -1.61
C ASP A 64 -6.52 -11.68 -1.26
N GLU A 65 -6.56 -12.06 0.01
CA GLU A 65 -7.41 -13.16 0.47
C GLU A 65 -8.91 -12.87 0.30
N ASN A 66 -9.29 -11.60 0.13
CA ASN A 66 -10.68 -11.21 -0.11
C ASN A 66 -11.18 -11.60 -1.52
N LEU A 67 -10.28 -11.93 -2.44
CA LEU A 67 -10.60 -12.34 -3.80
C LEU A 67 -10.86 -13.85 -3.97
N LEU A 68 -10.90 -14.62 -2.90
CA LEU A 68 -11.12 -16.08 -2.92
C LEU A 68 -10.16 -16.84 -3.85
N GLN A 69 -8.88 -16.47 -3.84
CA GLN A 69 -7.85 -17.04 -4.72
C GLN A 69 -7.27 -18.38 -4.23
N GLY A 70 -7.78 -18.92 -3.13
CA GLY A 70 -7.29 -20.14 -2.52
C GLY A 70 -6.29 -19.90 -1.39
N ARG A 71 -5.21 -20.70 -1.34
CA ARG A 71 -4.17 -20.55 -0.31
C ARG A 71 -3.15 -19.50 -0.73
N PRO A 72 -2.57 -18.74 0.22
CA PRO A 72 -1.49 -17.82 -0.08
C PRO A 72 -0.32 -18.54 -0.75
N PRO A 73 0.30 -17.94 -1.78
CA PRO A 73 1.33 -18.59 -2.57
C PRO A 73 2.60 -18.81 -1.75
N PHE A 74 3.27 -19.92 -2.02
CA PHE A 74 4.53 -20.26 -1.40
C PHE A 74 5.64 -20.54 -2.45
N GLU A 75 5.25 -20.70 -3.70
CA GLU A 75 6.17 -20.86 -4.82
C GLU A 75 5.94 -19.79 -5.89
N PRO A 76 7.02 -19.14 -6.37
CA PRO A 76 8.38 -19.24 -5.87
C PRO A 76 8.50 -18.80 -4.41
N PHE A 77 9.44 -19.40 -3.64
CA PHE A 77 9.62 -19.09 -2.22
C PHE A 77 9.83 -17.59 -2.00
N PRO A 78 8.96 -16.90 -1.22
CA PRO A 78 9.15 -15.49 -0.93
C PRO A 78 10.21 -15.31 0.16
N GLN A 79 11.32 -14.65 -0.17
CA GLN A 79 12.31 -14.28 0.85
C GLN A 79 11.74 -13.25 1.83
N VAL A 80 10.81 -12.43 1.34
CA VAL A 80 10.16 -11.37 2.13
C VAL A 80 8.65 -11.42 1.93
N VAL A 81 7.91 -11.31 3.03
CA VAL A 81 6.46 -11.20 3.04
C VAL A 81 6.06 -9.90 3.74
N GLY A 82 5.45 -8.98 3.01
CA GLY A 82 4.88 -7.75 3.55
C GLY A 82 3.38 -7.91 3.77
N ILE A 83 2.91 -7.73 5.00
CA ILE A 83 1.50 -7.87 5.36
C ILE A 83 0.98 -6.54 5.88
N THR A 84 -0.12 -6.04 5.30
CA THR A 84 -0.83 -4.89 5.87
C THR A 84 -1.75 -5.37 6.99
N VAL A 85 -1.70 -4.68 8.14
CA VAL A 85 -2.49 -5.06 9.32
C VAL A 85 -3.45 -3.94 9.67
N HIS A 86 -4.72 -4.30 9.76
CA HIS A 86 -5.78 -3.46 10.27
C HIS A 86 -6.49 -4.20 11.41
N LEU A 87 -7.01 -3.49 12.41
CA LEU A 87 -7.63 -4.08 13.60
C LEU A 87 -8.62 -5.20 13.27
N THR A 88 -9.43 -5.02 12.24
CA THR A 88 -10.51 -5.95 11.88
C THR A 88 -10.05 -7.31 11.35
N PHE A 89 -8.78 -7.46 11.02
CA PHE A 89 -8.19 -8.72 10.54
C PHE A 89 -6.78 -8.97 11.11
N ALA A 90 -6.48 -8.40 12.26
CA ALA A 90 -5.18 -8.56 12.91
C ALA A 90 -4.85 -10.03 13.20
N ASP A 91 -5.78 -10.78 13.77
CA ASP A 91 -5.61 -12.23 14.05
C ASP A 91 -5.22 -13.00 12.78
N ARG A 92 -5.91 -12.71 11.66
CA ARG A 92 -5.58 -13.35 10.39
C ARG A 92 -4.20 -12.95 9.86
N ALA A 93 -3.82 -11.71 10.03
CA ALA A 93 -2.49 -11.24 9.68
C ALA A 93 -1.40 -11.93 10.49
N TYR A 94 -1.63 -12.16 11.78
CA TYR A 94 -0.70 -12.89 12.66
C TYR A 94 -0.58 -14.38 12.29
N GLU A 95 -1.69 -15.05 12.00
CA GLU A 95 -1.67 -16.43 11.49
C GLU A 95 -0.82 -16.57 10.23
N LEU A 96 -0.99 -15.66 9.27
CA LEU A 96 -0.21 -15.63 8.05
C LEU A 96 1.27 -15.34 8.32
N ALA A 97 1.54 -14.35 9.17
CA ALA A 97 2.89 -13.96 9.55
C ALA A 97 3.66 -15.14 10.17
N ASP A 98 3.07 -15.79 11.16
CA ASP A 98 3.68 -16.94 11.84
C ASP A 98 3.86 -18.12 10.87
N TRP A 99 2.90 -18.34 9.96
CA TRP A 99 2.97 -19.40 8.97
C TRP A 99 4.16 -19.23 8.01
N TYR A 100 4.42 -18.00 7.55
CA TYR A 100 5.55 -17.70 6.66
C TYR A 100 6.87 -17.68 7.42
N ARG A 101 6.91 -17.11 8.63
CA ARG A 101 8.13 -17.05 9.46
C ARG A 101 8.66 -18.44 9.83
N CYS A 102 7.78 -19.34 10.24
CA CYS A 102 8.20 -20.71 10.58
C CYS A 102 8.75 -21.51 9.39
N ARG A 103 8.58 -20.97 8.16
CA ARG A 103 9.12 -21.53 6.91
C ARG A 103 10.33 -20.78 6.37
N GLY A 104 10.82 -19.79 7.12
CA GLY A 104 12.06 -19.09 6.82
C GLY A 104 11.92 -17.79 6.01
N ALA A 105 10.70 -17.35 5.68
CA ALA A 105 10.51 -16.05 5.08
C ALA A 105 10.68 -14.93 6.13
N LYS A 106 11.22 -13.79 5.71
CA LYS A 106 11.24 -12.59 6.55
C LYS A 106 9.90 -11.89 6.46
N VAL A 107 9.22 -11.69 7.60
CA VAL A 107 7.90 -11.08 7.65
C VAL A 107 7.97 -9.65 8.18
N ILE A 108 7.44 -8.73 7.37
CA ILE A 108 7.31 -7.31 7.69
C ILE A 108 5.82 -7.02 7.89
N LEU A 109 5.46 -6.54 9.08
CA LEU A 109 4.14 -6.04 9.38
C LEU A 109 4.10 -4.52 9.30
N GLY A 110 3.10 -3.98 8.64
CA GLY A 110 2.84 -2.55 8.54
C GLY A 110 1.34 -2.25 8.51
N GLY A 111 0.99 -0.97 8.52
CA GLY A 111 -0.40 -0.53 8.51
C GLY A 111 -0.85 0.10 9.82
N LEU A 112 -2.12 0.51 9.86
CA LEU A 112 -2.63 1.33 10.97
C LEU A 112 -2.61 0.61 12.32
N HIS A 113 -2.91 -0.69 12.33
CA HIS A 113 -2.90 -1.46 13.59
C HIS A 113 -1.48 -1.60 14.15
N VAL A 114 -0.49 -1.84 13.29
CA VAL A 114 0.93 -1.90 13.69
C VAL A 114 1.40 -0.57 14.27
N LEU A 115 0.95 0.55 13.70
CA LEU A 115 1.27 1.88 14.20
C LEU A 115 0.61 2.15 15.57
N SER A 116 -0.60 1.63 15.79
CA SER A 116 -1.37 1.84 17.02
C SER A 116 -0.97 0.89 18.15
N CYS A 117 -0.65 -0.36 17.82
CA CYS A 117 -0.40 -1.46 18.77
C CYS A 117 0.89 -2.22 18.41
N PRO A 118 2.06 -1.56 18.33
CA PRO A 118 3.29 -2.19 17.86
C PRO A 118 3.75 -3.34 18.75
N GLU A 119 3.51 -3.27 20.06
CA GLU A 119 3.92 -4.31 21.00
C GLU A 119 3.11 -5.60 20.85
N GLU A 120 1.84 -5.49 20.47
CA GLU A 120 1.01 -6.64 20.11
C GLU A 120 1.48 -7.33 18.83
N CYS A 121 1.89 -6.52 17.84
CA CYS A 121 2.34 -7.03 16.54
C CYS A 121 3.75 -7.64 16.56
N ALA A 122 4.61 -7.18 17.48
CA ALA A 122 6.04 -7.54 17.49
C ALA A 122 6.34 -9.04 17.59
N PRO A 123 5.62 -9.86 18.38
CA PRO A 123 5.86 -11.32 18.43
C PRO A 123 5.66 -12.02 17.09
N HIS A 124 4.85 -11.47 16.19
CA HIS A 124 4.45 -12.06 14.91
C HIS A 124 5.29 -11.58 13.72
N ALA A 125 6.26 -10.68 13.93
CA ALA A 125 7.05 -10.10 12.85
C ALA A 125 8.54 -10.26 13.04
N ASP A 126 9.30 -10.30 11.94
CA ASP A 126 10.74 -10.07 11.97
C ASP A 126 11.06 -8.58 11.95
N CYS A 127 10.12 -7.76 11.43
CA CYS A 127 10.27 -6.33 11.34
C CYS A 127 8.91 -5.62 11.39
N LEU A 128 8.82 -4.51 12.12
CA LEU A 128 7.68 -3.60 12.14
C LEU A 128 8.00 -2.33 11.33
N ALA A 129 7.13 -2.00 10.36
CA ALA A 129 7.17 -0.77 9.60
C ALA A 129 6.19 0.26 10.18
N LEU A 130 6.69 1.22 10.96
CA LEU A 130 5.92 2.22 11.69
C LEU A 130 5.84 3.52 10.90
N GLY A 131 4.74 3.75 10.20
CA GLY A 131 4.49 4.97 9.44
C GLY A 131 4.39 4.75 7.93
N ASP A 132 4.97 5.66 7.12
CA ASP A 132 4.83 5.62 5.66
C ASP A 132 5.67 4.49 5.03
N GLY A 133 4.99 3.46 4.59
CA GLY A 133 5.65 2.29 4.00
C GLY A 133 6.32 2.57 2.66
N VAL A 134 5.91 3.60 1.92
CA VAL A 134 6.56 3.98 0.65
C VAL A 134 8.02 4.39 0.90
N GLN A 135 8.28 5.04 2.02
CA GLN A 135 9.63 5.40 2.46
C GLN A 135 10.40 4.21 3.03
N LEU A 136 9.72 3.39 3.83
CA LEU A 136 10.38 2.34 4.62
C LEU A 136 10.69 1.11 3.79
N TRP A 137 9.81 0.72 2.86
CA TRP A 137 9.91 -0.52 2.13
C TRP A 137 11.23 -0.71 1.36
N PRO A 138 11.69 0.26 0.51
CA PRO A 138 12.95 0.09 -0.20
C PRO A 138 14.16 0.03 0.75
N ARG A 139 14.12 0.74 1.88
CA ARG A 139 15.16 0.69 2.90
C ARG A 139 15.21 -0.69 3.57
N ILE A 140 14.06 -1.23 3.96
CA ILE A 140 13.96 -2.57 4.57
C ILE A 140 14.52 -3.62 3.61
N LEU A 141 14.14 -3.58 2.33
CA LEU A 141 14.64 -4.52 1.33
C LEU A 141 16.16 -4.43 1.16
N ALA A 142 16.71 -3.21 1.13
CA ALA A 142 18.15 -3.00 1.03
C ALA A 142 18.90 -3.53 2.27
N ASP A 143 18.32 -3.41 3.45
CA ASP A 143 18.91 -3.93 4.69
C ASP A 143 18.83 -5.47 4.73
N ILE A 144 17.74 -6.06 4.24
CA ILE A 144 17.61 -7.52 4.09
C ILE A 144 18.73 -8.09 3.19
N GLU A 145 18.99 -7.44 2.05
CA GLU A 145 20.04 -7.85 1.12
C GLU A 145 21.45 -7.77 1.73
N ARG A 146 21.65 -6.89 2.71
CA ARG A 146 22.89 -6.74 3.46
C ARG A 146 22.95 -7.61 4.72
N ASN A 147 21.88 -8.36 5.02
CA ASN A 147 21.74 -9.09 6.29
C ASN A 147 21.77 -8.17 7.53
N ASP A 148 21.29 -6.92 7.39
CA ASP A 148 21.30 -5.89 8.43
C ASP A 148 19.90 -5.35 8.74
N MET A 149 18.87 -6.15 8.52
CA MET A 149 17.49 -5.76 8.78
C MET A 149 17.25 -5.48 10.26
N GLN A 150 16.67 -4.32 10.56
CA GLN A 150 16.30 -3.93 11.92
C GLN A 150 14.90 -4.47 12.27
N VAL A 151 14.66 -4.67 13.57
CA VAL A 151 13.35 -5.14 14.07
C VAL A 151 12.26 -4.08 13.97
N ARG A 152 12.64 -2.79 13.84
CA ARG A 152 11.70 -1.67 13.70
C ARG A 152 12.27 -0.59 12.79
N TYR A 153 11.43 -0.08 11.90
CA TYR A 153 11.70 1.11 11.11
C TYR A 153 10.59 2.14 11.36
N VAL A 154 10.98 3.37 11.55
CA VAL A 154 10.06 4.49 11.76
C VAL A 154 10.23 5.46 10.61
N ALA A 155 9.12 5.81 9.94
CA ALA A 155 9.12 6.82 8.91
C ALA A 155 9.19 8.22 9.52
N THR A 156 9.91 9.11 8.86
CA THR A 156 9.86 10.55 9.16
C THR A 156 8.71 11.18 8.37
N HIS A 157 8.03 12.18 8.95
CA HIS A 157 6.97 12.91 8.24
C HIS A 157 7.50 14.05 7.34
N GLU A 158 8.79 14.03 7.04
CA GLU A 158 9.47 15.12 6.32
C GLU A 158 9.31 15.04 4.80
N ASN A 159 9.03 13.86 4.23
CA ASN A 159 8.92 13.69 2.80
C ASN A 159 7.66 14.35 2.24
N ASP A 160 7.83 15.02 1.11
CA ASP A 160 6.72 15.50 0.32
C ASP A 160 6.10 14.32 -0.43
N TYR A 161 4.84 14.09 -0.18
CA TYR A 161 4.03 13.04 -0.76
C TYR A 161 3.85 13.18 -2.30
N SER A 162 4.08 14.39 -2.84
CA SER A 162 4.02 14.65 -4.27
C SER A 162 5.05 13.88 -5.08
N ASP A 163 6.17 13.48 -4.42
CA ASP A 163 7.28 12.78 -5.05
C ASP A 163 7.12 11.25 -5.05
N ASP A 164 6.09 10.74 -4.38
CA ASP A 164 5.82 9.30 -4.37
C ASP A 164 5.50 8.79 -5.79
N PRO A 165 6.08 7.65 -6.21
CA PRO A 165 5.76 7.08 -7.52
C PRO A 165 4.30 6.63 -7.59
N ALA A 166 3.74 6.66 -8.80
CA ALA A 166 2.40 6.13 -9.04
C ALA A 166 2.34 4.64 -8.65
N PRO A 167 1.26 4.17 -8.00
CA PRO A 167 1.12 2.79 -7.56
C PRO A 167 1.27 1.78 -8.71
N ARG A 168 1.98 0.68 -8.46
CA ARG A 168 2.26 -0.36 -9.47
C ARG A 168 1.05 -1.27 -9.67
N ARG A 169 0.03 -0.79 -10.37
CA ARG A 169 -1.24 -1.53 -10.62
C ARG A 169 -1.09 -2.72 -11.54
N ALA A 170 0.01 -2.82 -12.28
CA ALA A 170 0.27 -3.95 -13.19
C ALA A 170 0.37 -5.32 -12.49
N ILE A 171 0.62 -5.35 -11.17
CA ILE A 171 0.69 -6.59 -10.37
C ILE A 171 -0.69 -7.13 -9.98
N LEU A 172 -1.76 -6.37 -10.21
CA LEU A 172 -3.11 -6.69 -9.75
C LEU A 172 -3.85 -7.64 -10.69
N PRO A 173 -4.66 -8.56 -10.17
CA PRO A 173 -5.62 -9.33 -10.96
C PRO A 173 -6.82 -8.45 -11.35
N ARG A 174 -6.68 -7.67 -12.43
CA ARG A 174 -7.61 -6.59 -12.82
C ARG A 174 -9.08 -6.98 -12.87
N ARG A 175 -9.40 -8.22 -13.26
CA ARG A 175 -10.79 -8.70 -13.39
C ARG A 175 -11.48 -9.00 -12.04
N SER A 176 -10.76 -8.94 -10.96
CA SER A 176 -11.26 -9.31 -9.62
C SER A 176 -11.75 -8.11 -8.81
N PHE A 177 -11.55 -6.90 -9.29
CA PHE A 177 -11.96 -5.65 -8.64
C PHE A 177 -12.99 -4.91 -9.49
N LEU A 178 -13.81 -4.07 -8.85
CA LEU A 178 -14.67 -3.13 -9.56
C LEU A 178 -13.83 -2.14 -10.36
N THR A 179 -12.77 -1.63 -9.73
CA THR A 179 -11.70 -0.87 -10.38
C THR A 179 -10.36 -1.17 -9.71
N THR A 180 -9.30 -1.16 -10.49
CA THR A 180 -7.93 -1.21 -9.96
C THR A 180 -7.40 0.16 -9.58
N THR A 181 -8.12 1.23 -9.91
CA THR A 181 -7.72 2.62 -9.68
C THR A 181 -8.19 3.11 -8.33
N SER A 182 -7.42 2.83 -7.28
CA SER A 182 -7.45 3.60 -6.04
C SER A 182 -6.56 4.81 -6.22
N LEU A 183 -7.07 6.00 -5.94
CA LEU A 183 -6.33 7.25 -5.98
C LEU A 183 -6.24 7.85 -4.57
N ILE A 184 -5.22 8.64 -4.35
CA ILE A 184 -5.12 9.48 -3.18
C ILE A 184 -4.63 10.86 -3.63
N ALA A 185 -5.40 11.86 -3.33
CA ALA A 185 -5.08 13.25 -3.66
C ALA A 185 -4.52 13.99 -2.45
N THR A 186 -4.99 13.60 -1.23
CA THR A 186 -4.58 14.22 0.03
C THR A 186 -4.34 13.15 1.10
N ARG A 187 -3.44 13.41 2.03
CA ARG A 187 -3.26 12.63 3.25
C ARG A 187 -3.54 13.50 4.46
N GLY A 188 -4.04 12.87 5.54
CA GLY A 188 -4.45 13.59 6.74
C GLY A 188 -5.81 14.26 6.59
N CYS A 189 -6.25 14.95 7.64
CA CYS A 189 -7.53 15.65 7.69
C CYS A 189 -7.43 16.82 8.68
N HIS A 190 -8.12 17.94 8.40
CA HIS A 190 -8.17 19.06 9.33
C HIS A 190 -9.14 18.83 10.49
N ASN A 191 -10.12 17.93 10.31
CA ASN A 191 -11.08 17.61 11.35
C ASN A 191 -10.41 16.86 12.52
N ARG A 192 -11.03 17.02 13.71
CA ARG A 192 -10.59 16.37 14.95
C ARG A 192 -11.74 15.55 15.55
N CYS A 193 -12.27 14.62 14.77
CA CYS A 193 -13.37 13.76 15.21
C CYS A 193 -12.89 12.84 16.34
N GLY A 194 -13.61 12.82 17.46
CA GLY A 194 -13.19 12.09 18.67
C GLY A 194 -13.09 10.57 18.52
N PHE A 195 -13.64 9.99 17.47
CA PHE A 195 -13.56 8.57 17.13
C PHE A 195 -12.49 8.25 16.08
N CYS A 196 -11.82 9.25 15.50
CA CYS A 196 -10.92 9.07 14.37
C CYS A 196 -9.48 8.93 14.83
N TYR A 197 -8.75 7.93 14.30
CA TYR A 197 -7.35 7.71 14.61
C TYR A 197 -6.46 8.95 14.33
N LEU A 198 -6.82 9.78 13.34
CA LEU A 198 -6.10 11.02 13.05
C LEU A 198 -6.18 12.08 14.16
N SER A 199 -7.08 11.90 15.13
CA SER A 199 -7.16 12.76 16.32
C SER A 199 -6.39 12.20 17.51
N THR A 200 -5.88 10.95 17.39
CA THR A 200 -5.09 10.32 18.44
C THR A 200 -3.65 10.84 18.42
N GLU A 201 -3.11 11.14 19.58
CA GLU A 201 -1.72 11.55 19.73
C GLU A 201 -0.77 10.45 19.19
N GLY A 202 0.25 10.84 18.46
CA GLY A 202 1.20 9.92 17.81
C GLY A 202 0.72 9.28 16.51
N LEU A 203 -0.59 9.30 16.21
CA LEU A 203 -1.14 8.73 14.96
C LEU A 203 -1.51 9.81 13.93
N ARG A 204 -1.47 11.07 14.33
CA ARG A 204 -1.84 12.18 13.45
C ARG A 204 -0.83 12.35 12.33
N MET A 205 -1.31 12.30 11.10
CA MET A 205 -0.53 12.60 9.91
C MET A 205 -0.65 14.08 9.53
N PRO A 206 0.43 14.76 9.12
CA PRO A 206 0.37 16.09 8.54
C PRO A 206 -0.57 16.09 7.33
N TYR A 207 -1.36 17.18 7.18
CA TYR A 207 -2.16 17.33 5.98
C TYR A 207 -1.25 17.69 4.80
N ARG A 208 -1.27 16.86 3.78
CA ARG A 208 -0.48 17.00 2.54
C ARG A 208 -1.39 16.85 1.33
N MET A 209 -1.05 17.51 0.24
CA MET A 209 -1.82 17.47 -1.01
C MET A 209 -0.86 17.26 -2.17
N ARG A 210 -1.27 16.44 -3.12
CA ARG A 210 -0.66 16.41 -4.47
C ARG A 210 -1.27 17.54 -5.31
N THR A 211 -0.59 17.97 -6.36
CA THR A 211 -1.22 18.91 -7.28
C THR A 211 -2.41 18.26 -7.99
N PRO A 212 -3.49 18.98 -8.27
CA PRO A 212 -4.64 18.46 -9.02
C PRO A 212 -4.22 17.82 -10.35
N GLN A 213 -3.22 18.38 -11.03
CA GLN A 213 -2.73 17.86 -12.30
C GLN A 213 -2.05 16.50 -12.13
N GLN A 214 -1.18 16.31 -11.12
CA GLN A 214 -0.56 15.00 -10.84
C GLN A 214 -1.61 13.90 -10.63
N VAL A 215 -2.70 14.21 -9.94
CA VAL A 215 -3.79 13.26 -9.69
C VAL A 215 -4.54 12.94 -10.99
N ALA A 216 -4.82 13.96 -11.80
CA ALA A 216 -5.49 13.80 -13.08
C ALA A 216 -4.64 12.99 -14.07
N ASP A 217 -3.34 13.26 -14.14
CA ASP A 217 -2.38 12.54 -14.99
C ASP A 217 -2.29 11.06 -14.61
N GLU A 218 -2.25 10.76 -13.29
CA GLU A 218 -2.25 9.38 -12.80
C GLU A 218 -3.54 8.66 -13.19
N PHE A 219 -4.70 9.32 -13.04
CA PHE A 219 -5.99 8.72 -13.41
C PHE A 219 -6.11 8.50 -14.92
N LEU A 220 -5.57 9.40 -15.71
CA LEU A 220 -5.54 9.25 -17.18
C LEU A 220 -4.63 8.09 -17.57
N ALA A 221 -3.42 8.02 -17.02
CA ALA A 221 -2.40 7.02 -17.36
C ALA A 221 -2.83 5.59 -16.98
N ASP A 222 -3.62 5.40 -15.91
CA ASP A 222 -4.12 4.08 -15.52
C ASP A 222 -5.15 3.51 -16.51
N GLY A 223 -5.80 4.35 -17.29
CA GLY A 223 -6.69 3.95 -18.40
C GLY A 223 -8.06 3.42 -17.95
N GLN A 224 -8.36 3.32 -16.66
CA GLN A 224 -9.66 2.85 -16.16
C GLN A 224 -10.72 3.96 -16.23
N PRO A 225 -12.00 3.62 -16.48
CA PRO A 225 -13.09 4.60 -16.56
C PRO A 225 -13.57 5.08 -15.18
N TYR A 226 -13.24 4.34 -14.12
CA TYR A 226 -13.72 4.59 -12.76
C TYR A 226 -12.59 4.52 -11.74
N ALA A 227 -12.55 5.49 -10.83
CA ALA A 227 -11.61 5.53 -9.71
C ALA A 227 -12.32 5.71 -8.36
N VAL A 228 -11.67 5.22 -7.30
CA VAL A 228 -12.07 5.48 -5.91
C VAL A 228 -10.96 6.28 -5.24
N PHE A 229 -11.28 7.49 -4.77
CA PHE A 229 -10.40 8.24 -3.90
C PHE A 229 -10.48 7.67 -2.49
N VAL A 230 -9.34 7.26 -1.95
CA VAL A 230 -9.21 6.66 -0.61
C VAL A 230 -8.67 7.65 0.41
N ASP A 231 -8.84 8.93 0.14
CA ASP A 231 -8.51 10.03 1.04
C ASP A 231 -9.28 9.94 2.36
N ASN A 232 -8.70 10.40 3.45
CA ASN A 232 -9.39 10.46 4.75
C ASN A 232 -10.62 11.40 4.70
N ASN A 233 -10.51 12.52 4.00
CA ASN A 233 -11.57 13.46 3.69
C ASN A 233 -11.13 14.36 2.53
N LEU A 234 -11.53 14.01 1.31
CA LEU A 234 -11.14 14.78 0.11
C LEU A 234 -11.67 16.23 0.16
N GLY A 235 -12.79 16.45 0.86
CA GLY A 235 -13.40 17.77 1.07
C GLY A 235 -12.74 18.63 2.15
N SER A 236 -11.66 18.17 2.78
CA SER A 236 -11.00 18.86 3.90
C SER A 236 -10.51 20.28 3.56
N ARG A 237 -10.19 20.54 2.28
CA ARG A 237 -9.93 21.87 1.72
C ARG A 237 -10.79 22.10 0.48
N ARG A 238 -11.75 23.01 0.57
CA ARG A 238 -12.73 23.26 -0.51
C ARG A 238 -12.09 23.86 -1.78
N ASP A 239 -11.15 24.79 -1.62
CA ASP A 239 -10.41 25.40 -2.72
C ASP A 239 -9.60 24.35 -3.52
N TYR A 240 -9.00 23.40 -2.82
CA TYR A 240 -8.30 22.28 -3.42
C TYR A 240 -9.27 21.35 -4.17
N LEU A 241 -10.40 20.99 -3.56
CA LEU A 241 -11.41 20.14 -4.20
C LEU A 241 -11.99 20.77 -5.45
N HIS A 242 -12.27 22.07 -5.44
CA HIS A 242 -12.65 22.81 -6.66
C HIS A 242 -11.59 22.67 -7.78
N SER A 243 -10.32 22.85 -7.42
CA SER A 243 -9.22 22.76 -8.38
C SER A 243 -9.06 21.34 -8.91
N LEU A 244 -9.23 20.34 -8.05
CA LEU A 244 -9.19 18.93 -8.43
C LEU A 244 -10.35 18.58 -9.39
N CYS A 245 -11.58 18.99 -9.09
CA CYS A 245 -12.72 18.77 -9.98
C CYS A 245 -12.47 19.35 -11.37
N LYS A 246 -11.92 20.58 -11.45
CA LYS A 246 -11.55 21.19 -12.73
C LYS A 246 -10.50 20.41 -13.50
N ALA A 247 -9.52 19.82 -12.83
CA ALA A 247 -8.50 19.01 -13.46
C ALA A 247 -9.04 17.65 -13.92
N LEU A 248 -10.02 17.08 -13.21
CA LEU A 248 -10.64 15.79 -13.55
C LEU A 248 -11.70 15.90 -14.65
N GLN A 249 -12.41 17.03 -14.76
CA GLN A 249 -13.51 17.24 -15.72
C GLN A 249 -13.15 16.86 -17.17
N PRO A 250 -11.99 17.26 -17.73
CA PRO A 250 -11.64 16.93 -19.09
C PRO A 250 -11.43 15.43 -19.36
N LEU A 251 -11.23 14.64 -18.31
CA LEU A 251 -10.98 13.20 -18.43
C LEU A 251 -12.24 12.42 -18.79
N ASN A 252 -13.41 12.99 -18.55
CA ASN A 252 -14.71 12.36 -18.77
C ASN A 252 -14.81 10.96 -18.13
N LYS A 253 -14.38 10.85 -16.88
CA LYS A 253 -14.32 9.63 -16.09
C LYS A 253 -15.16 9.74 -14.83
N ILE A 254 -15.58 8.61 -14.30
CA ILE A 254 -16.35 8.53 -13.06
C ILE A 254 -15.41 8.34 -11.88
N TRP A 255 -15.72 8.99 -10.76
CA TRP A 255 -14.98 8.78 -9.52
C TRP A 255 -15.88 8.86 -8.29
N SER A 256 -15.44 8.27 -7.21
CA SER A 256 -16.09 8.37 -5.90
C SER A 256 -15.07 8.73 -4.83
N ALA A 257 -15.52 9.40 -3.77
CA ALA A 257 -14.69 9.83 -2.66
C ALA A 257 -15.48 9.92 -1.36
N ALA A 258 -14.78 9.86 -0.23
CA ALA A 258 -15.32 10.23 1.06
C ALA A 258 -15.10 11.73 1.30
N VAL A 259 -16.18 12.45 1.61
CA VAL A 259 -16.17 13.86 1.97
C VAL A 259 -17.06 14.10 3.19
N SER A 260 -16.77 15.11 3.98
CA SER A 260 -17.65 15.53 5.06
C SER A 260 -18.88 16.27 4.48
N ILE A 261 -20.01 16.18 5.18
CA ILE A 261 -21.29 16.70 4.70
C ILE A 261 -21.28 18.22 4.44
N ASP A 262 -20.40 18.95 5.09
CA ASP A 262 -20.27 20.41 4.94
C ASP A 262 -19.91 20.86 3.51
N VAL A 263 -19.47 19.93 2.62
CA VAL A 263 -19.31 20.26 1.19
C VAL A 263 -20.63 20.66 0.54
N THR A 264 -21.78 20.26 1.10
CA THR A 264 -23.11 20.63 0.61
C THR A 264 -23.45 22.10 0.83
N ASP A 265 -22.73 22.81 1.71
CA ASP A 265 -22.88 24.24 1.93
C ASP A 265 -22.38 25.08 0.75
N ASP A 266 -21.69 24.44 -0.21
CA ASP A 266 -21.21 25.08 -1.44
C ASP A 266 -21.88 24.46 -2.68
N PRO A 267 -22.98 25.03 -3.16
CA PRO A 267 -23.67 24.53 -4.35
C PRO A 267 -22.82 24.56 -5.63
N SER A 268 -21.80 25.41 -5.69
CA SER A 268 -20.89 25.47 -6.83
C SER A 268 -19.92 24.28 -6.83
N LEU A 269 -19.48 23.86 -5.65
CA LEU A 269 -18.65 22.68 -5.48
C LEU A 269 -19.40 21.40 -5.87
N ILE A 270 -20.65 21.26 -5.41
CA ILE A 270 -21.49 20.10 -5.78
C ILE A 270 -21.66 20.01 -7.30
N ARG A 271 -21.92 21.13 -7.99
CA ARG A 271 -22.00 21.15 -9.47
C ARG A 271 -20.69 20.75 -10.14
N ASN A 272 -19.54 21.12 -9.55
CA ASN A 272 -18.23 20.73 -10.10
C ASN A 272 -17.88 19.26 -9.84
N MET A 273 -18.49 18.65 -8.82
CA MET A 273 -18.31 17.23 -8.51
C MET A 273 -19.18 16.31 -9.39
N ALA A 274 -20.29 16.83 -9.93
CA ALA A 274 -21.22 16.10 -10.79
C ALA A 274 -20.76 16.06 -12.24
#